data_de65b59817b2d7ed437454e84d1bc3ee
#
_entry.id   de65b59817b2d7ed437454e84d1bc3ee
#
_cell.length_a   1.000
_cell.length_b   1.000
_cell.length_c   1.000
_cell.angle_alpha   90.00
_cell.angle_beta   90.00
_cell.angle_gamma   90.00
#
_symmetry.space_group_name_H-M   'P 1'
#
loop_
_entity.id
_entity.type
_entity.pdbx_description
1 polymer ?
#
loop_
_entity_poly.entity_id
_entity_poly.type
_entity_poly.pdbx_seq_one_letter_code
_entity_poly.pdbx_strand_id
1 'polypeptide(L)'
;MMSSSSATPGADQIDPIHPGEVIIEGFGITQNKLATAIGVPPRRINEIVHGKRGITADTAVRLAKYFGTSAELWMNLQSHYELRLERRALREQLDSIVPLQSVA
;
A
#
# COMPACT_ATOMS: atom_id res chain seq x y z
N MET A 1 31.00 5.69 2.19
CA MET A 1 30.56 5.47 2.16
C MET A 1 29.87 5.54 1.94
N MET A 2 29.64 5.74 1.74
CA MET A 2 28.94 5.66 1.52
C MET A 2 28.13 5.71 1.45
N SER A 3 27.92 5.71 1.49
CA SER A 3 27.15 5.58 1.39
C SER A 3 26.28 5.69 1.33
N SER A 4 26.26 5.71 1.53
CA SER A 4 25.40 5.66 1.51
C SER A 4 24.56 5.98 1.27
N SER A 5 24.60 6.20 1.35
CA SER A 5 23.82 6.48 1.13
C SER A 5 23.37 6.23 0.58
N SER A 6 23.69 5.91 0.72
CA SER A 6 23.26 5.52 0.08
C SER A 6 22.59 5.54 -0.49
N ALA A 7 23.60 5.67 -0.49
CA ALA A 7 22.75 6.01 -1.42
C ALA A 7 21.39 5.69 -1.47
N THR A 8 20.84 6.14 -0.60
CA THR A 8 19.42 5.95 -0.60
C THR A 8 18.82 6.85 -1.66
N PRO A 9 18.17 6.29 -2.65
CA PRO A 9 17.49 7.13 -3.63
C PRO A 9 16.40 7.94 -2.97
N GLY A 10 15.97 8.99 -3.62
CA GLY A 10 14.86 9.76 -3.13
C GLY A 10 13.62 8.89 -2.99
N ALA A 11 12.73 9.28 -2.11
CA ALA A 11 11.56 8.47 -1.80
C ALA A 11 10.73 8.13 -3.04
N ASP A 12 10.64 9.06 -4.00
CA ASP A 12 9.86 8.84 -5.20
C ASP A 12 10.57 7.98 -6.23
N GLN A 13 11.82 7.61 -5.99
CA GLN A 13 12.57 6.71 -6.87
C GLN A 13 12.51 5.26 -6.39
N ILE A 14 11.98 5.04 -5.21
CA ILE A 14 11.82 3.71 -4.66
C ILE A 14 10.43 3.21 -5.03
N ASP A 15 10.35 2.01 -5.56
CA ASP A 15 9.05 1.44 -5.88
C ASP A 15 8.24 1.28 -4.61
N PRO A 16 6.98 1.71 -4.62
CA PRO A 16 6.15 1.57 -3.44
C PRO A 16 5.84 0.09 -3.18
N ILE A 17 5.78 -0.25 -1.91
CA ILE A 17 5.44 -1.61 -1.50
C ILE A 17 3.93 -1.76 -1.56
N HIS A 18 3.47 -2.72 -2.35
CA HIS A 18 2.06 -3.01 -2.44
C HIS A 18 1.62 -3.83 -1.23
N PRO A 19 0.44 -3.53 -0.66
CA PRO A 19 -0.02 -4.30 0.51
C PRO A 19 -0.05 -5.80 0.28
N GLY A 20 -0.31 -6.24 -0.95
CA GLY A 20 -0.33 -7.66 -1.27
C GLY A 20 1.00 -8.34 -1.03
N GLU A 21 2.10 -7.63 -1.24
CA GLU A 21 3.43 -8.18 -0.99
C GLU A 21 3.65 -8.44 0.49
N VAL A 22 3.15 -7.54 1.33
CA VAL A 22 3.25 -7.71 2.78
C VAL A 22 2.50 -8.97 3.21
N ILE A 23 1.32 -9.18 2.65
CA ILE A 23 0.49 -10.33 3.01
C ILE A 23 1.18 -11.63 2.65
N ILE A 24 1.62 -11.75 1.40
CA ILE A 24 2.12 -13.02 0.88
C ILE A 24 3.55 -13.29 1.34
N GLU A 25 4.42 -12.30 1.20
CA GLU A 25 5.83 -12.52 1.49
C GLU A 25 6.16 -12.34 2.96
N GLY A 26 5.48 -11.40 3.61
CA GLY A 26 5.75 -11.11 5.01
C GLY A 26 5.27 -12.17 5.95
N PHE A 27 4.15 -12.81 5.65
CA PHE A 27 3.54 -13.79 6.54
C PHE A 27 3.63 -15.21 6.03
N GLY A 28 4.08 -15.41 4.79
CA GLY A 28 4.30 -16.75 4.23
C GLY A 28 3.03 -17.57 4.10
N ILE A 29 1.90 -16.94 3.85
CA ILE A 29 0.62 -17.63 3.73
C ILE A 29 0.16 -17.62 2.28
N THR A 30 -0.49 -18.72 1.85
CA THR A 30 -1.02 -18.76 0.49
C THR A 30 -2.29 -17.93 0.39
N GLN A 31 -2.58 -17.49 -0.84
CA GLN A 31 -3.76 -16.68 -1.10
C GLN A 31 -5.05 -17.42 -0.71
N ASN A 32 -5.16 -18.69 -1.09
CA ASN A 32 -6.36 -19.45 -0.78
C ASN A 32 -6.54 -19.66 0.71
N LYS A 33 -5.45 -19.95 1.42
CA LYS A 33 -5.51 -20.15 2.85
C LYS A 33 -5.93 -18.87 3.56
N LEU A 34 -5.38 -17.74 3.13
CA LEU A 34 -5.75 -16.46 3.72
C LEU A 34 -7.22 -16.15 3.46
N ALA A 35 -7.67 -16.33 2.22
CA ALA A 35 -9.07 -16.04 1.88
C ALA A 35 -10.02 -16.84 2.74
N THR A 36 -9.74 -18.13 2.90
CA THR A 36 -10.56 -18.99 3.74
C THR A 36 -10.55 -18.51 5.19
N ALA A 37 -9.37 -18.15 5.68
CA ALA A 37 -9.21 -17.76 7.08
C ALA A 37 -9.98 -16.48 7.41
N ILE A 38 -10.03 -15.53 6.50
CA ILE A 38 -10.72 -14.26 6.77
C ILE A 38 -12.12 -14.19 6.17
N GLY A 39 -12.56 -15.28 5.52
CA GLY A 39 -13.95 -15.38 5.07
C GLY A 39 -14.27 -14.55 3.85
N VAL A 40 -13.35 -14.44 2.90
CA VAL A 40 -13.58 -13.72 1.64
C VAL A 40 -13.32 -14.67 0.47
N PRO A 41 -13.87 -14.36 -0.71
CA PRO A 41 -13.57 -15.18 -1.88
C PRO A 41 -12.07 -15.12 -2.23
N PRO A 42 -11.48 -16.24 -2.65
CA PRO A 42 -10.07 -16.23 -3.06
C PRO A 42 -9.77 -15.18 -4.13
N ARG A 43 -10.73 -14.90 -4.99
CA ARG A 43 -10.57 -13.87 -6.01
C ARG A 43 -10.25 -12.51 -5.42
N ARG A 44 -10.85 -12.16 -4.28
CA ARG A 44 -10.57 -10.87 -3.63
C ARG A 44 -9.10 -10.74 -3.28
N ILE A 45 -8.55 -11.79 -2.67
CA ILE A 45 -7.13 -11.78 -2.29
C ILE A 45 -6.25 -11.72 -3.53
N ASN A 46 -6.60 -12.51 -4.55
CA ASN A 46 -5.85 -12.51 -5.79
C ASN A 46 -5.80 -11.12 -6.43
N GLU A 47 -6.92 -10.43 -6.46
CA GLU A 47 -7.00 -9.10 -7.05
C GLU A 47 -6.17 -8.09 -6.24
N ILE A 48 -6.18 -8.21 -4.92
CA ILE A 48 -5.38 -7.33 -4.07
C ILE A 48 -3.89 -7.58 -4.32
N VAL A 49 -3.49 -8.83 -4.37
CA VAL A 49 -2.08 -9.18 -4.59
C VAL A 49 -1.57 -8.68 -5.93
N HIS A 50 -2.42 -8.71 -6.95
CA HIS A 50 -2.05 -8.26 -8.28
C HIS A 50 -2.30 -6.78 -8.54
N GLY A 51 -2.67 -6.04 -7.51
CA GLY A 51 -2.86 -4.61 -7.62
C GLY A 51 -4.11 -4.18 -8.37
N LYS A 52 -5.04 -5.11 -8.59
CA LYS A 52 -6.27 -4.81 -9.32
C LYS A 52 -7.38 -4.32 -8.41
N ARG A 53 -7.19 -4.44 -7.12
CA ARG A 53 -8.16 -4.01 -6.12
C ARG A 53 -7.39 -3.52 -4.91
N GLY A 54 -7.83 -2.40 -4.34
CA GLY A 54 -7.25 -1.91 -3.11
C GLY A 54 -7.84 -2.60 -1.90
N ILE A 55 -7.20 -2.39 -0.76
CA ILE A 55 -7.69 -2.89 0.51
C ILE A 55 -8.75 -1.92 1.01
N THR A 56 -9.98 -2.40 1.14
CA THR A 56 -11.07 -1.61 1.70
C THR A 56 -11.11 -1.77 3.21
N ALA A 57 -11.95 -0.97 3.86
CA ALA A 57 -12.11 -1.07 5.31
C ALA A 57 -12.55 -2.47 5.72
N ASP A 58 -13.46 -3.09 4.97
CA ASP A 58 -13.91 -4.45 5.23
C ASP A 58 -12.72 -5.41 5.27
N THR A 59 -11.91 -5.39 4.23
CA THR A 59 -10.76 -6.29 4.16
C THR A 59 -9.74 -5.96 5.24
N ALA A 60 -9.52 -4.68 5.52
CA ALA A 60 -8.55 -4.27 6.53
C ALA A 60 -8.92 -4.78 7.91
N VAL A 61 -10.20 -4.71 8.26
CA VAL A 61 -10.66 -5.20 9.55
C VAL A 61 -10.47 -6.71 9.66
N ARG A 62 -10.76 -7.43 8.59
CA ARG A 62 -10.59 -8.89 8.56
C ARG A 62 -9.12 -9.28 8.67
N LEU A 63 -8.25 -8.59 7.93
CA LEU A 63 -6.81 -8.85 8.00
C LEU A 63 -6.26 -8.55 9.40
N ALA A 64 -6.72 -7.45 9.99
CA ALA A 64 -6.28 -7.05 11.31
C ALA A 64 -6.62 -8.13 12.34
N LYS A 65 -7.82 -8.66 12.26
CA LYS A 65 -8.25 -9.69 13.18
C LYS A 65 -7.41 -10.96 13.05
N TYR A 66 -7.17 -11.37 11.83
CA TYR A 66 -6.44 -12.61 11.56
C TYR A 66 -4.96 -12.50 11.95
N PHE A 67 -4.32 -11.40 11.56
CA PHE A 67 -2.88 -11.23 11.79
C PHE A 67 -2.55 -10.61 13.14
N GLY A 68 -3.55 -10.13 13.86
CA GLY A 68 -3.30 -9.50 15.17
C GLY A 68 -2.72 -8.10 15.05
N THR A 69 -3.04 -7.41 13.98
CA THR A 69 -2.58 -6.03 13.75
C THR A 69 -3.75 -5.07 13.89
N SER A 70 -3.49 -3.79 13.68
CA SER A 70 -4.57 -2.82 13.57
C SER A 70 -5.11 -2.80 12.16
N ALA A 71 -6.36 -2.40 11.99
CA ALA A 71 -6.93 -2.20 10.66
C ALA A 71 -6.27 -1.01 9.99
N GLU A 72 -5.89 -0.01 10.79
CA GLU A 72 -5.22 1.18 10.27
C GLU A 72 -3.91 0.85 9.57
N LEU A 73 -3.20 -0.16 10.07
CA LEU A 73 -1.97 -0.59 9.39
C LEU A 73 -2.23 -0.89 7.92
N TRP A 74 -3.26 -1.70 7.66
CA TRP A 74 -3.56 -2.13 6.29
C TRP A 74 -4.06 -0.98 5.44
N MET A 75 -4.87 -0.10 6.01
CA MET A 75 -5.35 1.08 5.27
C MET A 75 -4.20 2.03 4.98
N ASN A 76 -3.28 2.20 5.91
CA ASN A 76 -2.13 3.06 5.71
C ASN A 76 -1.19 2.52 4.63
N LEU A 77 -0.97 1.22 4.61
CA LEU A 77 -0.16 0.62 3.54
C LEU A 77 -0.77 0.90 2.18
N GLN A 78 -2.10 0.74 2.07
CA GLN A 78 -2.79 1.02 0.82
C GLN A 78 -2.69 2.49 0.44
N SER A 79 -2.92 3.38 1.39
CA SER A 79 -2.85 4.82 1.13
C SER A 79 -1.47 5.27 0.70
N HIS A 80 -0.45 4.79 1.38
CA HIS A 80 0.92 5.13 1.03
C HIS A 80 1.27 4.68 -0.38
N TYR A 81 0.83 3.48 -0.73
CA TYR A 81 1.06 2.94 -2.06
C TYR A 81 0.39 3.81 -3.12
N GLU A 82 -0.90 4.12 -2.92
CA GLU A 82 -1.66 4.90 -3.87
C GLU A 82 -1.12 6.31 -4.02
N LEU A 83 -0.78 6.93 -2.89
CA LEU A 83 -0.25 8.29 -2.93
C LEU A 83 1.08 8.36 -3.67
N ARG A 84 1.93 7.35 -3.48
CA ARG A 84 3.20 7.29 -4.19
C ARG A 84 2.98 7.27 -5.70
N LEU A 85 2.08 6.39 -6.14
CA LEU A 85 1.80 6.26 -7.56
C LEU A 85 1.21 7.54 -8.13
N GLU A 86 0.28 8.15 -7.40
CA GLU A 86 -0.37 9.38 -7.88
C GLU A 86 0.61 10.55 -7.92
N ARG A 87 1.48 10.67 -6.92
CA ARG A 87 2.46 11.74 -6.94
C ARG A 87 3.40 11.64 -8.13
N ARG A 88 3.75 10.41 -8.51
CA ARG A 88 4.57 10.22 -9.72
C ARG A 88 3.78 10.57 -10.98
N ALA A 89 2.54 10.08 -11.05
CA ALA A 89 1.72 10.28 -12.24
C ALA A 89 1.37 11.75 -12.46
N LEU A 90 1.19 12.49 -11.37
CA LEU A 90 0.72 13.87 -11.43
C LEU A 90 1.83 14.90 -11.30
N ARG A 91 3.08 14.47 -11.38
CA ARG A 91 4.21 15.38 -11.10
C ARG A 91 4.10 16.70 -11.86
N GLU A 92 3.89 16.63 -13.16
CA GLU A 92 3.82 17.84 -13.97
C GLU A 92 2.58 18.66 -13.66
N GLN A 93 1.46 17.99 -13.48
CA GLN A 93 0.22 18.69 -13.16
C GLN A 93 0.31 19.37 -11.80
N LEU A 94 0.99 18.75 -10.84
CA LEU A 94 1.16 19.36 -9.53
C LEU A 94 1.98 20.62 -9.58
N ASP A 95 2.97 20.67 -10.48
CA ASP A 95 3.79 21.87 -10.62
C ASP A 95 2.97 23.06 -11.10
N SER A 96 1.87 22.82 -11.80
CA SER A 96 1.01 23.88 -12.28
C SER A 96 -0.06 24.29 -11.28
N ILE A 97 -0.20 23.58 -10.18
CA ILE A 97 -1.16 23.97 -9.14
C ILE A 97 -0.50 24.98 -8.23
N VAL A 98 -1.07 26.18 -8.23
CA VAL A 98 -0.55 27.25 -7.37
C VAL A 98 -1.25 27.17 -6.03
N PRO A 99 -0.49 27.00 -4.94
CA PRO A 99 -1.12 26.92 -3.63
C PRO A 99 -1.89 28.19 -3.29
N LEU A 100 -2.99 28.03 -2.59
CA LEU A 100 -3.70 29.17 -2.07
C LEU A 100 -2.78 29.89 -1.10
N GLN A 101 -2.59 31.18 -1.32
CA GLN A 101 -1.68 31.93 -0.49
C GLN A 101 -2.24 32.03 0.91
N SER A 102 -1.43 31.59 1.86
CA SER A 102 -1.82 31.68 3.24
C SER A 102 -1.77 33.12 3.70
N VAL A 103 -2.77 33.50 4.46
CA VAL A 103 -2.77 34.84 5.10
C VAL A 103 -2.09 34.79 6.45
N ALA A 104 -1.68 33.66 6.87
CA ALA A 104 -1.01 33.52 8.15
C ALA A 104 0.30 34.22 8.15
#